data_ca109fffc3d31c3ca7b80e041d03824c
#
_entry.id   ca109fffc3d31c3ca7b80e041d03824c
#
_cell.length_a   1.000
_cell.length_b   1.000
_cell.length_c   1.000
_cell.angle_alpha   90.00
_cell.angle_beta   90.00
_cell.angle_gamma   90.00
#
_symmetry.space_group_name_H-M   'P 1'
#
loop_
_entity.id
_entity.type
_entity.pdbx_description
1 polymer ?
#
loop_
_entity_poly.entity_id
_entity_poly.type
_entity_poly.pdbx_seq_one_letter_code
_entity_poly.pdbx_strand_id
1 'polypeptide(L)'
;STQGYSSAASDVYKRQTNGTTITSGTWNMKRMLQSIDGLPVNYGFLGKGNCSVRRPLVEQMLAGACGFKIHEDWGSTPAAIRATMAVADEFDVQVAIHTDTLNEGGYVEDTIAAIDGRTIHTYHTEGAGGGHAPDLLKVASLANVLPSSTNPTLPFGINSQAELFDMIMVCHNLNPKIPSDVAFAESRVRPETQAAENILHDLGVISMISSDSQAMGRVGENFLRAFQMASYMKQVRGKLAEDSADNDNFRVLRYLAKLTINPALTYGFSEVLGSVEKGKMADLVLWEPAFFGTKPKLVIKGGMINWANMGDPNASLPTPQPVYYRPMYGSFGSAMPKSCISFVSRASHDAGIKEKYGLQRIVYPVHGCRQIGKPHMVLNGNMPKIDVNPETFEVFIDGRQAYVKPAQKFSLAQLYWFS
;
A
#
# COMPACT_ATOMS: atom_id res chain seq x y z
N SER A 1 -0.99 -12.81 2.37
CA SER A 1 -1.12 -11.38 2.09
C SER A 1 0.03 -10.65 2.73
N THR A 2 0.93 -10.12 1.93
CA THR A 2 1.93 -9.17 2.36
C THR A 2 1.24 -7.85 2.59
N GLN A 3 0.73 -7.66 3.78
CA GLN A 3 0.31 -6.35 4.20
C GLN A 3 1.54 -5.65 4.74
N GLY A 4 2.21 -4.90 3.87
CA GLY A 4 3.06 -3.83 4.35
C GLY A 4 2.14 -2.87 5.09
N TYR A 5 2.14 -2.94 6.40
CA TYR A 5 1.55 -1.85 7.16
C TYR A 5 2.37 -0.62 6.86
N SER A 6 1.79 0.31 6.15
CA SER A 6 2.29 1.66 6.12
C SER A 6 2.10 2.22 7.52
N SER A 7 3.11 2.06 8.35
CA SER A 7 3.11 2.67 9.68
C SER A 7 3.07 4.19 9.62
N ALA A 8 3.35 4.78 8.46
CA ALA A 8 3.26 6.20 8.24
C ALA A 8 1.85 6.75 8.38
N ALA A 9 0.87 6.01 7.88
CA ALA A 9 -0.50 6.45 7.90
C ALA A 9 -1.04 6.62 9.32
N SER A 10 -0.64 5.77 10.24
CA SER A 10 -1.07 5.91 11.63
C SER A 10 -0.44 7.09 12.35
N ASP A 11 0.60 7.68 11.80
CA ASP A 11 1.30 8.79 12.44
C ASP A 11 0.66 10.15 12.13
N VAL A 12 0.15 10.33 10.93
CA VAL A 12 -0.66 11.51 10.58
C VAL A 12 -1.81 11.67 11.57
N TYR A 13 -2.50 10.59 11.85
CA TYR A 13 -3.56 10.57 12.82
C TYR A 13 -3.11 11.00 14.22
N LYS A 14 -1.95 10.59 14.61
CA LYS A 14 -1.54 10.75 16.00
C LYS A 14 -0.87 12.08 16.27
N ARG A 15 -0.29 12.74 15.28
CA ARG A 15 0.51 13.97 15.49
C ARG A 15 1.29 13.94 16.81
N GLN A 16 1.57 12.73 17.24
CA GLN A 16 2.15 12.48 18.53
C GLN A 16 3.64 12.36 18.37
N THR A 17 4.31 13.13 19.14
CA THR A 17 5.77 13.08 19.28
C THR A 17 6.30 11.71 19.70
N ASN A 18 5.45 10.86 20.23
CA ASN A 18 5.76 9.51 20.66
C ASN A 18 5.63 8.48 19.54
N GLY A 19 5.69 8.92 18.31
CA GLY A 19 5.64 8.19 17.06
C GLY A 19 5.78 6.68 17.13
N THR A 20 4.68 6.01 17.40
CA THR A 20 4.58 4.56 17.33
C THR A 20 4.37 4.07 15.91
N THR A 21 4.32 4.95 14.96
CA THR A 21 3.77 4.71 13.63
C THR A 21 4.79 4.73 12.53
N ILE A 22 5.87 5.44 12.73
CA ILE A 22 7.14 5.12 12.08
C ILE A 22 8.05 4.62 13.16
N THR A 23 8.61 3.47 12.91
CA THR A 23 9.54 2.83 13.82
C THR A 23 10.88 3.53 13.73
N SER A 24 10.95 4.73 14.31
CA SER A 24 12.16 5.52 14.31
C SER A 24 13.10 5.11 15.46
N GLY A 25 14.37 4.96 15.13
CA GLY A 25 15.42 4.64 16.09
C GLY A 25 15.49 3.16 16.50
N THR A 26 16.65 2.78 16.99
CA THR A 26 17.02 1.39 17.24
C THR A 26 16.11 0.71 18.28
N TRP A 27 15.78 1.43 19.34
CA TRP A 27 14.94 0.87 20.40
C TRP A 27 13.53 0.53 19.91
N ASN A 28 12.87 1.46 19.22
CA ASN A 28 11.52 1.25 18.69
C ASN A 28 11.53 0.13 17.65
N MET A 29 12.49 0.11 16.73
CA MET A 29 12.63 -0.93 15.71
C MET A 29 12.74 -2.31 16.35
N LYS A 30 13.61 -2.45 17.36
CA LYS A 30 13.74 -3.70 18.12
C LYS A 30 12.40 -4.14 18.71
N ARG A 31 11.70 -3.24 19.40
CA ARG A 31 10.42 -3.57 20.06
C ARG A 31 9.34 -3.92 19.05
N MET A 32 9.26 -3.23 17.94
CA MET A 32 8.30 -3.54 16.87
C MET A 32 8.59 -4.92 16.25
N LEU A 33 9.83 -5.25 15.95
CA LEU A 33 10.19 -6.59 15.46
C LEU A 33 9.85 -7.69 16.46
N GLN A 34 10.04 -7.44 17.76
CA GLN A 34 9.66 -8.39 18.81
C GLN A 34 8.14 -8.52 18.98
N SER A 35 7.39 -7.42 18.83
CA SER A 35 5.94 -7.40 19.04
C SER A 35 5.17 -8.23 18.02
N ILE A 36 5.72 -8.42 16.82
CA ILE A 36 5.07 -9.18 15.75
C ILE A 36 5.34 -10.68 15.79
N ASP A 37 6.20 -11.15 16.69
CA ASP A 37 6.51 -12.59 16.77
C ASP A 37 5.27 -13.46 17.01
N GLY A 38 4.25 -12.92 17.68
CA GLY A 38 2.97 -13.56 17.94
C GLY A 38 1.89 -13.35 16.88
N LEU A 39 2.18 -12.77 15.72
CA LEU A 39 1.18 -12.44 14.71
C LEU A 39 1.35 -13.28 13.44
N PRO A 40 0.26 -13.90 12.92
CA PRO A 40 0.32 -14.85 11.80
C PRO A 40 0.36 -14.13 10.42
N VAL A 41 1.19 -13.08 10.28
CA VAL A 41 1.31 -12.25 9.07
C VAL A 41 2.78 -11.93 8.82
N ASN A 42 3.19 -11.75 7.57
CA ASN A 42 4.53 -11.26 7.24
C ASN A 42 4.60 -9.74 7.47
N TYR A 43 5.73 -9.27 7.99
CA TYR A 43 5.94 -7.85 8.28
C TYR A 43 7.30 -7.35 7.81
N GLY A 44 7.35 -6.08 7.44
CA GLY A 44 8.55 -5.28 7.31
C GLY A 44 8.26 -3.88 7.82
N PHE A 45 9.19 -3.29 8.55
CA PHE A 45 9.05 -1.95 9.09
C PHE A 45 9.93 -0.97 8.33
N LEU A 46 9.36 0.20 8.00
CA LEU A 46 10.08 1.30 7.41
C LEU A 46 10.61 2.21 8.52
N GLY A 47 11.87 2.61 8.42
CA GLY A 47 12.46 3.64 9.25
C GLY A 47 12.04 5.03 8.79
N LYS A 48 12.20 6.03 9.65
CA LYS A 48 11.91 7.43 9.33
C LYS A 48 12.97 8.01 8.38
N GLY A 49 12.53 8.39 7.18
CA GLY A 49 13.38 8.95 6.14
C GLY A 49 13.54 10.47 6.18
N ASN A 50 12.81 11.18 7.05
CA ASN A 50 12.84 12.62 7.14
C ASN A 50 14.08 13.10 7.91
N CYS A 51 15.25 12.91 7.30
CA CYS A 51 16.51 13.31 7.89
C CYS A 51 17.50 13.72 6.79
N SER A 52 18.10 14.89 6.92
CA SER A 52 19.13 15.39 5.99
C SER A 52 20.55 14.93 6.36
N VAL A 53 20.69 14.11 7.41
CA VAL A 53 21.98 13.61 7.92
C VAL A 53 22.03 12.10 7.81
N ARG A 54 23.12 11.55 7.24
CA ARG A 54 23.29 10.12 6.95
C ARG A 54 23.21 9.23 8.20
N ARG A 55 23.84 9.61 9.30
CA ARG A 55 24.04 8.75 10.48
C ARG A 55 22.73 8.17 11.05
N PRO A 56 21.66 8.96 11.35
CA PRO A 56 20.41 8.42 11.88
C PRO A 56 19.69 7.48 10.90
N LEU A 57 19.86 7.68 9.59
CA LEU A 57 19.31 6.79 8.57
C LEU A 57 20.01 5.42 8.61
N VAL A 58 21.33 5.40 8.64
CA VAL A 58 22.13 4.16 8.74
C VAL A 58 21.82 3.39 10.03
N GLU A 59 21.67 4.08 11.16
CA GLU A 59 21.32 3.45 12.45
C GLU A 59 20.00 2.67 12.36
N GLN A 60 19.01 3.15 11.60
CA GLN A 60 17.73 2.47 11.38
C GLN A 60 17.89 1.23 10.48
N MET A 61 18.73 1.30 9.45
CA MET A 61 19.02 0.13 8.61
C MET A 61 19.66 -0.98 9.45
N LEU A 62 20.66 -0.65 10.27
CA LEU A 62 21.31 -1.61 11.17
C LEU A 62 20.37 -2.13 12.27
N ALA A 63 19.32 -1.41 12.59
CA ALA A 63 18.33 -1.81 13.58
C ALA A 63 17.21 -2.72 13.01
N GLY A 64 17.19 -2.96 11.70
CA GLY A 64 16.23 -3.89 11.08
C GLY A 64 15.14 -3.25 10.24
N ALA A 65 15.20 -1.97 9.94
CA ALA A 65 14.29 -1.37 8.96
C ALA A 65 14.53 -1.99 7.58
N CYS A 66 13.47 -2.29 6.85
CA CYS A 66 13.52 -2.84 5.48
C CYS A 66 13.41 -1.77 4.38
N GLY A 67 13.37 -0.50 4.75
CA GLY A 67 13.23 0.65 3.88
C GLY A 67 13.01 1.93 4.66
N PHE A 68 12.68 3.00 3.96
CA PHE A 68 12.39 4.29 4.57
C PHE A 68 11.01 4.80 4.17
N LYS A 69 10.40 5.58 5.07
CA LYS A 69 9.24 6.40 4.79
C LYS A 69 9.58 7.87 4.99
N ILE A 70 9.25 8.68 4.00
CA ILE A 70 9.28 10.15 4.06
C ILE A 70 7.83 10.63 4.14
N HIS A 71 7.55 11.59 5.01
CA HIS A 71 6.23 12.17 5.20
C HIS A 71 6.31 13.68 5.44
N GLU A 72 5.37 14.44 4.89
CA GLU A 72 5.34 15.90 5.01
C GLU A 72 5.31 16.41 6.45
N ASP A 73 4.58 15.73 7.35
CA ASP A 73 4.47 16.13 8.77
C ASP A 73 5.82 16.25 9.49
N TRP A 74 6.87 15.64 8.93
CA TRP A 74 8.24 15.72 9.46
C TRP A 74 9.20 16.47 8.53
N GLY A 75 8.66 17.13 7.50
CA GLY A 75 9.42 17.87 6.51
C GLY A 75 9.97 16.97 5.38
N SER A 76 9.17 16.74 4.33
CA SER A 76 9.63 16.07 3.10
C SER A 76 10.36 17.03 2.16
N THR A 77 11.39 17.68 2.70
CA THR A 77 12.21 18.66 1.97
C THR A 77 13.13 17.99 0.95
N PRO A 78 13.55 18.71 -0.10
CA PRO A 78 14.53 18.20 -1.06
C PRO A 78 15.83 17.69 -0.42
N ALA A 79 16.28 18.28 0.70
CA ALA A 79 17.46 17.83 1.41
C ALA A 79 17.25 16.49 2.11
N ALA A 80 16.10 16.29 2.76
CA ALA A 80 15.73 15.03 3.38
C ALA A 80 15.55 13.92 2.33
N ILE A 81 14.90 14.24 1.20
CA ILE A 81 14.72 13.29 0.10
C ILE A 81 16.09 12.83 -0.43
N ARG A 82 16.99 13.76 -0.79
CA ARG A 82 18.33 13.42 -1.32
C ARG A 82 19.14 12.56 -0.36
N ALA A 83 19.14 12.90 0.93
CA ALA A 83 19.90 12.14 1.94
C ALA A 83 19.34 10.73 2.13
N THR A 84 18.03 10.60 2.20
CA THR A 84 17.36 9.30 2.34
C THR A 84 17.57 8.42 1.12
N MET A 85 17.43 8.98 -0.09
CA MET A 85 17.67 8.25 -1.33
C MET A 85 19.12 7.75 -1.43
N ALA A 86 20.10 8.56 -1.03
CA ALA A 86 21.51 8.15 -1.04
C ALA A 86 21.77 6.96 -0.10
N VAL A 87 21.20 6.96 1.10
CA VAL A 87 21.32 5.82 2.03
C VAL A 87 20.53 4.61 1.52
N ALA A 88 19.36 4.83 0.92
CA ALA A 88 18.59 3.73 0.33
C ALA A 88 19.35 3.03 -0.81
N ASP A 89 20.08 3.80 -1.64
CA ASP A 89 20.93 3.25 -2.71
C ASP A 89 22.07 2.40 -2.13
N GLU A 90 22.70 2.88 -1.04
CA GLU A 90 23.78 2.15 -0.35
C GLU A 90 23.32 0.81 0.24
N PHE A 91 22.10 0.77 0.81
CA PHE A 91 21.56 -0.41 1.50
C PHE A 91 20.62 -1.27 0.63
N ASP A 92 20.40 -0.90 -0.61
CA ASP A 92 19.47 -1.55 -1.56
C ASP A 92 18.07 -1.76 -0.98
N VAL A 93 17.49 -0.69 -0.43
CA VAL A 93 16.15 -0.69 0.18
C VAL A 93 15.22 0.30 -0.51
N GLN A 94 13.91 0.10 -0.37
CA GLN A 94 12.93 1.02 -0.94
C GLN A 94 12.73 2.26 -0.09
N VAL A 95 12.39 3.36 -0.75
CA VAL A 95 11.88 4.59 -0.12
C VAL A 95 10.44 4.79 -0.53
N ALA A 96 9.56 4.96 0.45
CA ALA A 96 8.17 5.34 0.26
C ALA A 96 7.97 6.80 0.65
N ILE A 97 7.28 7.57 -0.17
CA ILE A 97 7.08 8.99 0.10
C ILE A 97 5.60 9.39 0.09
N HIS A 98 5.20 10.14 1.12
CA HIS A 98 4.10 11.06 1.13
C HIS A 98 4.69 12.45 0.87
N THR A 99 4.41 13.02 -0.29
CA THR A 99 5.00 14.29 -0.72
C THR A 99 4.34 15.49 -0.02
N ASP A 100 4.93 16.65 -0.16
CA ASP A 100 4.54 17.89 0.51
C ASP A 100 3.22 18.44 -0.05
N THR A 101 2.12 18.26 0.65
CA THR A 101 0.78 18.68 0.22
C THR A 101 0.66 20.20 0.12
N LEU A 102 1.29 20.92 1.05
CA LEU A 102 1.21 22.38 1.14
C LEU A 102 2.26 23.09 0.30
N ASN A 103 3.13 22.36 -0.39
CA ASN A 103 4.24 22.89 -1.18
C ASN A 103 5.19 23.80 -0.38
N GLU A 104 5.37 23.52 0.92
CA GLU A 104 6.24 24.32 1.80
C GLU A 104 7.72 24.18 1.45
N GLY A 105 8.13 22.98 1.00
CA GLY A 105 9.51 22.68 0.59
C GLY A 105 9.77 22.83 -0.90
N GLY A 106 8.77 23.26 -1.67
CA GLY A 106 8.79 23.35 -3.13
C GLY A 106 7.63 22.62 -3.78
N TYR A 107 7.52 22.73 -5.08
CA TYR A 107 6.50 22.05 -5.88
C TYR A 107 6.91 20.62 -6.24
N VAL A 108 6.05 19.92 -6.98
CA VAL A 108 6.32 18.54 -7.39
C VAL A 108 7.60 18.41 -8.23
N GLU A 109 7.96 19.44 -9.01
CA GLU A 109 9.21 19.50 -9.77
C GLU A 109 10.44 19.46 -8.87
N ASP A 110 10.42 20.15 -7.72
CA ASP A 110 11.52 20.16 -6.76
C ASP A 110 11.69 18.79 -6.11
N THR A 111 10.57 18.11 -5.85
CA THR A 111 10.57 16.72 -5.37
C THR A 111 11.11 15.77 -6.43
N ILE A 112 10.67 15.89 -7.69
CA ILE A 112 11.21 15.09 -8.82
C ILE A 112 12.71 15.31 -8.98
N ALA A 113 13.17 16.57 -8.92
CA ALA A 113 14.59 16.93 -8.99
C ALA A 113 15.39 16.36 -7.80
N ALA A 114 14.78 16.31 -6.60
CA ALA A 114 15.42 15.73 -5.42
C ALA A 114 15.53 14.19 -5.48
N ILE A 115 14.57 13.52 -6.10
CA ILE A 115 14.60 12.09 -6.39
C ILE A 115 15.70 11.74 -7.38
N ASP A 116 15.96 12.61 -8.35
CA ASP A 116 17.06 12.53 -9.29
C ASP A 116 17.11 11.20 -10.08
N GLY A 117 15.97 10.80 -10.64
CA GLY A 117 15.82 9.58 -11.45
C GLY A 117 15.94 8.26 -10.68
N ARG A 118 16.15 8.30 -9.37
CA ARG A 118 16.26 7.11 -8.51
C ARG A 118 14.88 6.49 -8.25
N THR A 119 14.84 5.18 -8.06
CA THR A 119 13.59 4.46 -7.79
C THR A 119 12.94 4.89 -6.50
N ILE A 120 11.64 5.20 -6.54
CA ILE A 120 10.85 5.60 -5.37
C ILE A 120 9.41 5.10 -5.46
N HIS A 121 8.84 4.72 -4.32
CA HIS A 121 7.42 4.41 -4.19
C HIS A 121 6.64 5.63 -3.72
N THR A 122 5.69 6.11 -4.51
CA THR A 122 4.78 7.20 -4.12
C THR A 122 3.46 6.64 -3.60
N TYR A 123 3.09 7.03 -2.37
CA TYR A 123 1.80 6.69 -1.79
C TYR A 123 0.69 7.60 -2.31
N HIS A 124 -0.57 7.12 -2.24
CA HIS A 124 -1.78 7.87 -2.60
C HIS A 124 -1.52 8.92 -3.70
N THR A 125 -0.94 8.44 -4.79
CA THR A 125 -0.45 9.27 -5.91
C THR A 125 -1.57 10.08 -6.58
N GLU A 126 -2.83 9.74 -6.33
CA GLU A 126 -4.00 10.53 -6.74
C GLU A 126 -4.05 11.89 -6.03
N GLY A 127 -3.64 11.97 -4.78
CA GLY A 127 -3.50 13.20 -4.02
C GLY A 127 -4.49 13.41 -2.86
N ALA A 128 -5.64 12.75 -2.79
CA ALA A 128 -6.59 12.93 -1.69
C ALA A 128 -6.01 12.48 -0.34
N GLY A 129 -5.19 11.43 -0.32
CA GLY A 129 -4.43 11.01 0.84
C GLY A 129 -3.34 11.99 1.28
N GLY A 130 -2.98 12.93 0.43
CA GLY A 130 -1.92 13.92 0.57
C GLY A 130 -0.90 13.86 -0.55
N GLY A 131 -0.19 14.95 -0.73
CA GLY A 131 0.84 15.11 -1.73
C GLY A 131 0.65 16.37 -2.55
N HIS A 132 1.69 16.75 -3.28
CA HIS A 132 1.74 18.01 -4.02
C HIS A 132 0.45 18.34 -4.77
N ALA A 133 -0.12 19.47 -4.43
CA ALA A 133 -1.24 20.05 -5.15
C ALA A 133 -0.71 20.99 -6.26
N PRO A 134 -1.35 21.03 -7.43
CA PRO A 134 -2.54 20.25 -7.82
C PRO A 134 -2.24 18.93 -8.53
N ASP A 135 -1.00 18.63 -8.86
CA ASP A 135 -0.63 17.78 -10.00
C ASP A 135 0.33 16.64 -9.66
N LEU A 136 0.36 16.18 -8.42
CA LEU A 136 1.16 15.01 -8.02
C LEU A 136 0.97 13.83 -8.97
N LEU A 137 -0.23 13.63 -9.49
CA LEU A 137 -0.59 12.48 -10.33
C LEU A 137 0.32 12.33 -11.57
N LYS A 138 0.95 13.42 -12.05
CA LYS A 138 1.87 13.36 -13.18
C LYS A 138 3.11 12.50 -12.94
N VAL A 139 3.53 12.30 -11.67
CA VAL A 139 4.69 11.45 -11.37
C VAL A 139 4.46 9.99 -11.76
N ALA A 140 3.20 9.57 -11.92
CA ALA A 140 2.88 8.23 -12.37
C ALA A 140 3.30 7.93 -13.82
N SER A 141 3.70 8.95 -14.59
CA SER A 141 4.30 8.81 -15.92
C SER A 141 5.80 8.51 -15.91
N LEU A 142 6.47 8.63 -14.76
CA LEU A 142 7.93 8.53 -14.66
C LEU A 142 8.39 7.07 -14.51
N ALA A 143 9.44 6.69 -15.24
CA ALA A 143 9.95 5.32 -15.26
C ALA A 143 10.54 4.85 -13.92
N ASN A 144 11.02 5.76 -13.10
CA ASN A 144 11.59 5.49 -11.78
C ASN A 144 10.59 5.58 -10.64
N VAL A 145 9.34 5.99 -10.89
CA VAL A 145 8.31 6.11 -9.88
C VAL A 145 7.40 4.88 -9.89
N LEU A 146 7.22 4.28 -8.73
CA LEU A 146 6.33 3.15 -8.48
C LEU A 146 5.09 3.65 -7.74
N PRO A 147 4.02 4.07 -8.45
CA PRO A 147 2.87 4.71 -7.84
C PRO A 147 1.93 3.70 -7.18
N SER A 148 1.36 4.10 -6.06
CA SER A 148 0.25 3.38 -5.44
C SER A 148 -0.93 4.30 -5.13
N SER A 149 -2.12 3.72 -5.14
CA SER A 149 -3.30 4.29 -4.53
C SER A 149 -3.54 3.72 -3.15
N THR A 150 -4.29 4.45 -2.34
CA THR A 150 -4.84 3.94 -1.08
C THR A 150 -6.33 3.67 -1.21
N ASN A 151 -6.85 2.71 -0.47
CA ASN A 151 -8.19 2.20 -0.70
C ASN A 151 -9.36 3.19 -0.46
N PRO A 152 -9.23 4.28 0.31
CA PRO A 152 -10.36 5.21 0.49
C PRO A 152 -10.85 5.91 -0.77
N THR A 153 -9.97 6.14 -1.75
CA THR A 153 -10.35 6.77 -3.03
C THR A 153 -10.99 5.78 -4.00
N LEU A 154 -10.91 4.48 -3.70
CA LEU A 154 -11.28 3.39 -4.59
C LEU A 154 -12.54 2.63 -4.12
N PRO A 155 -13.45 2.30 -5.06
CA PRO A 155 -13.64 2.91 -6.37
C PRO A 155 -14.38 4.24 -6.25
N PHE A 156 -14.30 5.10 -7.27
CA PHE A 156 -15.00 6.38 -7.29
C PHE A 156 -16.52 6.19 -7.36
N GLY A 157 -17.21 6.56 -6.30
CA GLY A 157 -18.67 6.45 -6.15
C GLY A 157 -19.32 7.73 -5.69
N ILE A 158 -20.65 7.79 -5.72
CA ILE A 158 -21.43 8.97 -5.36
C ILE A 158 -21.17 9.49 -3.93
N ASN A 159 -20.73 8.62 -3.03
CA ASN A 159 -20.43 8.97 -1.63
C ASN A 159 -18.93 9.18 -1.38
N SER A 160 -18.06 8.93 -2.37
CA SER A 160 -16.60 8.93 -2.16
C SER A 160 -16.09 10.27 -1.64
N GLN A 161 -16.63 11.37 -2.13
CA GLN A 161 -16.23 12.71 -1.71
C GLN A 161 -16.59 12.97 -0.24
N ALA A 162 -17.82 12.68 0.15
CA ALA A 162 -18.29 12.88 1.52
C ALA A 162 -17.50 11.99 2.50
N GLU A 163 -17.29 10.71 2.15
CA GLU A 163 -16.48 9.79 2.95
C GLU A 163 -15.04 10.28 3.14
N LEU A 164 -14.42 10.76 2.05
CA LEU A 164 -13.05 11.28 2.12
C LEU A 164 -12.97 12.57 2.91
N PHE A 165 -13.91 13.48 2.72
CA PHE A 165 -13.97 14.72 3.49
C PHE A 165 -14.06 14.43 4.99
N ASP A 166 -15.00 13.60 5.41
CA ASP A 166 -15.16 13.20 6.81
C ASP A 166 -13.90 12.52 7.35
N MET A 167 -13.29 11.66 6.54
CA MET A 167 -12.07 10.95 6.90
C MET A 167 -10.89 11.91 7.08
N ILE A 168 -10.73 12.91 6.22
CA ILE A 168 -9.69 13.95 6.35
C ILE A 168 -9.92 14.76 7.61
N MET A 169 -11.15 15.19 7.85
CA MET A 169 -11.51 15.95 9.07
C MET A 169 -11.11 15.18 10.33
N VAL A 170 -11.40 13.88 10.38
CA VAL A 170 -11.07 13.02 11.53
C VAL A 170 -9.57 12.76 11.62
N CYS A 171 -8.93 12.35 10.54
CA CYS A 171 -7.52 11.95 10.54
C CYS A 171 -6.57 13.10 10.84
N HIS A 172 -6.92 14.32 10.43
CA HIS A 172 -6.13 15.53 10.71
C HIS A 172 -6.58 16.28 11.97
N ASN A 173 -7.54 15.70 12.71
CA ASN A 173 -8.10 16.33 13.90
C ASN A 173 -8.60 17.78 13.63
N LEU A 174 -9.27 17.96 12.49
CA LEU A 174 -9.80 19.24 12.05
C LEU A 174 -11.15 19.53 12.71
N ASN A 175 -11.48 20.80 12.82
CA ASN A 175 -12.72 21.26 13.43
C ASN A 175 -13.68 21.80 12.35
N PRO A 176 -14.87 21.18 12.13
CA PRO A 176 -15.81 21.65 11.12
C PRO A 176 -16.40 23.04 11.36
N LYS A 177 -16.14 23.63 12.53
CA LYS A 177 -16.54 25.01 12.85
C LYS A 177 -15.47 26.05 12.49
N ILE A 178 -14.28 25.62 12.07
CA ILE A 178 -13.18 26.48 11.68
C ILE A 178 -13.11 26.51 10.15
N PRO A 179 -13.36 27.66 9.49
CA PRO A 179 -13.40 27.72 8.02
C PRO A 179 -12.10 27.29 7.34
N SER A 180 -10.93 27.59 7.92
CA SER A 180 -9.64 27.16 7.37
C SER A 180 -9.44 25.65 7.41
N ASP A 181 -9.96 24.97 8.42
CA ASP A 181 -9.89 23.53 8.54
C ASP A 181 -10.78 22.85 7.48
N VAL A 182 -11.98 23.40 7.27
CA VAL A 182 -12.90 22.96 6.22
C VAL A 182 -12.28 23.17 4.84
N ALA A 183 -11.73 24.35 4.56
CA ALA A 183 -11.07 24.66 3.30
C ALA A 183 -9.87 23.74 3.03
N PHE A 184 -9.09 23.40 4.05
CA PHE A 184 -8.01 22.42 3.92
C PHE A 184 -8.53 21.03 3.50
N ALA A 185 -9.59 20.54 4.14
CA ALA A 185 -10.18 19.26 3.80
C ALA A 185 -10.77 19.27 2.38
N GLU A 186 -11.50 20.30 2.00
CA GLU A 186 -12.07 20.46 0.65
C GLU A 186 -11.00 20.53 -0.43
N SER A 187 -9.86 21.16 -0.18
CA SER A 187 -8.79 21.29 -1.15
C SER A 187 -8.16 19.95 -1.56
N ARG A 188 -8.35 18.91 -0.75
CA ARG A 188 -7.79 17.56 -0.98
C ARG A 188 -8.76 16.60 -1.67
N VAL A 189 -10.06 16.88 -1.63
CA VAL A 189 -11.11 16.02 -2.21
C VAL A 189 -11.50 16.51 -3.59
N ARG A 190 -10.99 15.86 -4.62
CA ARG A 190 -11.15 16.28 -6.01
C ARG A 190 -11.78 15.15 -6.83
N PRO A 191 -13.02 15.33 -7.31
CA PRO A 191 -13.71 14.31 -8.12
C PRO A 191 -12.98 14.01 -9.44
N GLU A 192 -12.30 14.99 -10.01
CA GLU A 192 -11.59 14.88 -11.27
C GLU A 192 -10.41 13.89 -11.16
N THR A 193 -9.58 14.04 -10.13
CA THR A 193 -8.44 13.15 -9.91
C THR A 193 -8.86 11.76 -9.47
N GLN A 194 -9.92 11.63 -8.66
CA GLN A 194 -10.50 10.34 -8.28
C GLN A 194 -11.11 9.59 -9.48
N ALA A 195 -11.81 10.29 -10.36
CA ALA A 195 -12.35 9.71 -11.58
C ALA A 195 -11.24 9.19 -12.50
N ALA A 196 -10.17 9.99 -12.65
CA ALA A 196 -9.00 9.63 -13.45
C ALA A 196 -8.21 8.47 -12.85
N GLU A 197 -8.11 8.38 -11.52
CA GLU A 197 -7.42 7.31 -10.80
C GLU A 197 -7.95 5.93 -11.20
N ASN A 198 -9.28 5.77 -11.29
CA ASN A 198 -9.90 4.51 -11.71
C ASN A 198 -9.45 4.11 -13.13
N ILE A 199 -9.40 5.08 -14.05
CA ILE A 199 -8.93 4.85 -15.42
C ILE A 199 -7.45 4.47 -15.43
N LEU A 200 -6.62 5.17 -14.67
CA LEU A 200 -5.18 4.91 -14.58
C LEU A 200 -4.89 3.52 -14.02
N HIS A 201 -5.70 3.04 -13.09
CA HIS A 201 -5.62 1.66 -12.62
C HIS A 201 -5.93 0.66 -13.72
N ASP A 202 -7.01 0.89 -14.45
CA ASP A 202 -7.46 -0.02 -15.51
C ASP A 202 -6.52 -0.02 -16.74
N LEU A 203 -5.85 1.09 -16.99
CA LEU A 203 -4.76 1.20 -17.98
C LEU A 203 -3.42 0.59 -17.52
N GLY A 204 -3.30 0.18 -16.27
CA GLY A 204 -2.05 -0.34 -15.72
C GLY A 204 -0.98 0.74 -15.52
N VAL A 205 -1.38 1.97 -15.24
CA VAL A 205 -0.48 3.09 -14.94
C VAL A 205 -0.13 3.14 -13.44
N ILE A 206 -1.13 3.03 -12.57
CA ILE A 206 -0.89 2.93 -11.13
C ILE A 206 -0.58 1.46 -10.80
N SER A 207 0.61 1.24 -10.24
CA SER A 207 1.21 -0.10 -10.16
C SER A 207 0.76 -0.92 -8.96
N MET A 208 0.30 -0.27 -7.89
CA MET A 208 -0.03 -0.93 -6.62
C MET A 208 -1.29 -0.34 -5.97
N ILE A 209 -1.87 -1.11 -5.06
CA ILE A 209 -2.94 -0.65 -4.16
C ILE A 209 -2.52 -0.97 -2.73
N SER A 210 -2.54 0.04 -1.88
CA SER A 210 -2.25 -0.04 -0.44
C SER A 210 -3.46 0.34 0.40
N SER A 211 -3.38 0.18 1.71
CA SER A 211 -4.51 0.44 2.59
C SER A 211 -4.54 1.84 3.17
N ASP A 212 -3.39 2.40 3.43
CA ASP A 212 -3.24 3.59 4.28
C ASP A 212 -3.90 3.39 5.65
N SER A 213 -3.70 2.21 6.23
CA SER A 213 -4.37 1.75 7.43
C SER A 213 -4.08 2.65 8.63
N GLN A 214 -5.08 2.91 9.45
CA GLN A 214 -5.07 3.75 10.64
C GLN A 214 -5.00 5.27 10.43
N ALA A 215 -4.80 5.76 9.19
CA ALA A 215 -4.82 7.18 8.88
C ALA A 215 -5.48 7.46 7.57
N MET A 216 -6.45 7.19 7.07
CA MET A 216 -7.23 7.34 5.86
C MET A 216 -7.42 6.03 5.09
N GLY A 217 -7.42 4.87 5.78
CA GLY A 217 -7.70 3.64 5.07
C GLY A 217 -7.94 2.42 5.97
N ARG A 218 -8.35 1.33 5.35
CA ARG A 218 -8.74 0.10 6.03
C ARG A 218 -8.13 -1.11 5.33
N VAL A 219 -7.21 -1.78 6.00
CA VAL A 219 -6.46 -2.91 5.45
C VAL A 219 -7.36 -4.06 4.97
N GLY A 220 -8.43 -4.34 5.67
CA GLY A 220 -9.38 -5.40 5.32
C GLY A 220 -10.16 -5.15 4.02
N GLU A 221 -10.17 -3.93 3.52
CA GLU A 221 -10.94 -3.55 2.32
C GLU A 221 -10.14 -3.58 1.02
N ASN A 222 -8.82 -3.78 1.06
CA ASN A 222 -7.97 -3.66 -0.13
C ASN A 222 -8.42 -4.55 -1.29
N PHE A 223 -8.63 -5.84 -1.04
CA PHE A 223 -9.07 -6.77 -2.07
C PHE A 223 -10.46 -6.41 -2.58
N LEU A 224 -11.41 -6.20 -1.68
CA LEU A 224 -12.78 -5.87 -2.03
C LEU A 224 -12.84 -4.62 -2.93
N ARG A 225 -12.24 -3.52 -2.51
CA ARG A 225 -12.26 -2.25 -3.23
C ARG A 225 -11.55 -2.34 -4.59
N ALA A 226 -10.43 -3.06 -4.66
CA ALA A 226 -9.74 -3.31 -5.91
C ALA A 226 -10.63 -4.01 -6.94
N PHE A 227 -11.35 -5.07 -6.54
CA PHE A 227 -12.20 -5.82 -7.46
C PHE A 227 -13.57 -5.14 -7.70
N GLN A 228 -14.06 -4.35 -6.78
CA GLN A 228 -15.18 -3.44 -7.05
C GLN A 228 -14.80 -2.42 -8.12
N MET A 229 -13.60 -1.86 -8.07
CA MET A 229 -13.08 -0.95 -9.09
C MET A 229 -12.91 -1.67 -10.44
N ALA A 230 -12.32 -2.87 -10.46
CA ALA A 230 -12.19 -3.67 -11.69
C ALA A 230 -13.55 -3.95 -12.35
N SER A 231 -14.55 -4.31 -11.54
CA SER A 231 -15.91 -4.53 -11.99
C SER A 231 -16.54 -3.25 -12.57
N TYR A 232 -16.36 -2.13 -11.88
CA TYR A 232 -16.87 -0.84 -12.35
C TYR A 232 -16.18 -0.40 -13.66
N MET A 233 -14.87 -0.56 -13.75
CA MET A 233 -14.12 -0.27 -14.98
C MET A 233 -14.58 -1.11 -16.17
N LYS A 234 -14.90 -2.39 -15.95
CA LYS A 234 -15.49 -3.23 -17.00
C LYS A 234 -16.85 -2.69 -17.47
N GLN A 235 -17.68 -2.23 -16.55
CA GLN A 235 -19.01 -1.68 -16.88
C GLN A 235 -18.90 -0.40 -17.74
N VAL A 236 -17.99 0.50 -17.42
CA VAL A 236 -17.91 1.83 -18.06
C VAL A 236 -16.94 1.88 -19.26
N ARG A 237 -15.95 0.99 -19.32
CA ARG A 237 -14.93 0.95 -20.38
C ARG A 237 -14.99 -0.29 -21.26
N GLY A 238 -15.82 -1.28 -20.89
CA GLY A 238 -15.90 -2.54 -21.61
C GLY A 238 -14.71 -3.46 -21.36
N LYS A 239 -14.49 -4.40 -22.27
CA LYS A 239 -13.37 -5.34 -22.25
C LYS A 239 -12.04 -4.65 -22.51
N LEU A 240 -10.97 -5.14 -21.92
CA LEU A 240 -9.62 -4.79 -22.32
C LEU A 240 -9.26 -5.51 -23.64
N ALA A 241 -8.35 -4.93 -24.41
CA ALA A 241 -7.93 -5.53 -25.68
C ALA A 241 -7.27 -6.91 -25.49
N GLU A 242 -6.68 -7.13 -24.34
CA GLU A 242 -5.98 -8.36 -23.96
C GLU A 242 -6.92 -9.43 -23.36
N ASP A 243 -8.16 -9.08 -23.02
CA ASP A 243 -9.15 -10.04 -22.53
C ASP A 243 -9.73 -10.86 -23.69
N SER A 244 -9.99 -12.17 -23.45
CA SER A 244 -10.61 -13.03 -24.46
C SER A 244 -12.11 -12.79 -24.59
N ALA A 245 -12.73 -13.43 -25.59
CA ALA A 245 -14.19 -13.38 -25.79
C ALA A 245 -14.94 -13.93 -24.57
N ASP A 246 -14.36 -14.90 -23.88
CA ASP A 246 -15.03 -15.72 -22.86
C ASP A 246 -14.67 -15.37 -21.42
N ASN A 247 -13.62 -14.56 -21.20
CA ASN A 247 -13.19 -14.22 -19.86
C ASN A 247 -12.49 -12.85 -19.76
N ASP A 248 -12.33 -12.36 -18.54
CA ASP A 248 -11.65 -11.11 -18.17
C ASP A 248 -10.35 -11.42 -17.40
N ASN A 249 -9.70 -12.53 -17.68
CA ASN A 249 -8.54 -13.00 -16.90
C ASN A 249 -7.40 -11.99 -16.91
N PHE A 250 -7.18 -11.27 -18.01
CA PHE A 250 -6.13 -10.26 -18.06
C PHE A 250 -6.40 -9.11 -17.08
N ARG A 251 -7.64 -8.57 -17.05
CA ARG A 251 -8.02 -7.54 -16.08
C ARG A 251 -7.89 -8.05 -14.66
N VAL A 252 -8.37 -9.26 -14.36
CA VAL A 252 -8.24 -9.88 -13.04
C VAL A 252 -6.77 -9.98 -12.61
N LEU A 253 -5.89 -10.47 -13.48
CA LEU A 253 -4.46 -10.58 -13.20
C LEU A 253 -3.79 -9.22 -13.01
N ARG A 254 -4.17 -8.20 -13.79
CA ARG A 254 -3.69 -6.81 -13.63
C ARG A 254 -3.99 -6.28 -12.22
N TYR A 255 -5.20 -6.49 -11.72
CA TYR A 255 -5.60 -6.03 -10.38
C TYR A 255 -5.01 -6.90 -9.27
N LEU A 256 -4.87 -8.21 -9.47
CA LEU A 256 -4.16 -9.09 -8.54
C LEU A 256 -2.68 -8.68 -8.39
N ALA A 257 -2.00 -8.39 -9.50
CA ALA A 257 -0.61 -7.98 -9.48
C ALA A 257 -0.35 -6.75 -8.61
N LYS A 258 -1.30 -5.81 -8.55
CA LYS A 258 -1.22 -4.61 -7.69
C LYS A 258 -1.23 -4.92 -6.20
N LEU A 259 -1.76 -6.05 -5.81
CA LEU A 259 -1.94 -6.49 -4.42
C LEU A 259 -0.94 -7.58 -4.00
N THR A 260 -0.19 -8.13 -4.95
CA THR A 260 0.64 -9.30 -4.73
C THR A 260 2.08 -9.10 -5.23
N ILE A 261 2.34 -9.37 -6.53
CA ILE A 261 3.71 -9.39 -7.05
C ILE A 261 4.33 -7.98 -7.13
N ASN A 262 3.57 -6.94 -7.47
CA ASN A 262 4.14 -5.60 -7.61
C ASN A 262 4.63 -5.02 -6.28
N PRO A 263 3.89 -5.11 -5.14
CA PRO A 263 4.45 -4.79 -3.83
C PRO A 263 5.68 -5.63 -3.48
N ALA A 264 5.69 -6.93 -3.83
CA ALA A 264 6.82 -7.80 -3.54
C ALA A 264 8.09 -7.41 -4.32
N LEU A 265 7.95 -7.04 -5.58
CA LEU A 265 9.03 -6.46 -6.39
C LEU A 265 9.50 -5.14 -5.80
N THR A 266 8.56 -4.24 -5.49
CA THR A 266 8.85 -2.90 -4.97
C THR A 266 9.70 -2.94 -3.70
N TYR A 267 9.44 -3.89 -2.81
CA TYR A 267 10.11 -3.99 -1.52
C TYR A 267 11.14 -5.13 -1.42
N GLY A 268 11.53 -5.73 -2.56
CA GLY A 268 12.67 -6.63 -2.64
C GLY A 268 12.51 -7.99 -1.96
N PHE A 269 11.29 -8.57 -2.00
CA PHE A 269 11.03 -9.93 -1.49
C PHE A 269 10.25 -10.80 -2.47
N SER A 270 10.25 -10.45 -3.75
CA SER A 270 9.55 -11.19 -4.80
C SER A 270 10.08 -12.60 -5.05
N GLU A 271 11.30 -12.90 -4.62
CA GLU A 271 11.88 -14.26 -4.70
C GLU A 271 11.20 -15.26 -3.75
N VAL A 272 10.61 -14.77 -2.65
CA VAL A 272 10.00 -15.62 -1.62
C VAL A 272 8.48 -15.50 -1.55
N LEU A 273 7.89 -14.42 -2.08
CA LEU A 273 6.45 -14.12 -2.02
C LEU A 273 5.95 -13.39 -3.27
N GLY A 274 4.64 -13.20 -3.35
CA GLY A 274 3.98 -12.33 -4.34
C GLY A 274 3.40 -13.06 -5.54
N SER A 275 3.80 -14.30 -5.81
CA SER A 275 3.25 -15.12 -6.89
C SER A 275 3.18 -16.60 -6.49
N VAL A 276 2.37 -17.37 -7.21
CA VAL A 276 2.24 -18.81 -7.02
C VAL A 276 3.26 -19.51 -7.92
N GLU A 277 4.44 -19.74 -7.40
CA GLU A 277 5.56 -20.35 -8.11
C GLU A 277 6.28 -21.38 -7.22
N LYS A 278 6.88 -22.41 -7.87
CA LYS A 278 7.68 -23.40 -7.16
C LYS A 278 8.91 -22.75 -6.52
N GLY A 279 9.12 -23.02 -5.24
CA GLY A 279 10.23 -22.46 -4.46
C GLY A 279 9.85 -21.24 -3.59
N LYS A 280 8.71 -20.61 -3.84
CA LYS A 280 8.19 -19.56 -2.99
C LYS A 280 7.38 -20.11 -1.81
N MET A 281 7.26 -19.32 -0.76
CA MET A 281 6.46 -19.68 0.41
C MET A 281 4.99 -19.85 0.01
N ALA A 282 4.37 -20.92 0.48
CA ALA A 282 2.97 -21.22 0.18
C ALA A 282 2.01 -20.36 1.03
N ASP A 283 2.02 -19.05 0.75
CA ASP A 283 1.05 -18.07 1.26
C ASP A 283 -0.08 -17.95 0.25
N LEU A 284 -1.16 -18.71 0.45
CA LEU A 284 -2.22 -18.88 -0.53
C LEU A 284 -3.57 -18.48 0.08
N VAL A 285 -4.45 -17.96 -0.78
CA VAL A 285 -5.83 -17.66 -0.42
C VAL A 285 -6.77 -18.37 -1.37
N LEU A 286 -7.69 -19.15 -0.83
CA LEU A 286 -8.73 -19.85 -1.59
C LEU A 286 -10.04 -19.08 -1.51
N TRP A 287 -10.66 -18.85 -2.65
CA TRP A 287 -11.89 -18.13 -2.79
C TRP A 287 -12.98 -18.98 -3.41
N GLU A 288 -14.22 -18.83 -2.96
CA GLU A 288 -15.37 -19.20 -3.77
C GLU A 288 -15.48 -18.17 -4.92
N PRO A 289 -15.60 -18.57 -6.19
CA PRO A 289 -15.59 -17.62 -7.31
C PRO A 289 -16.61 -16.50 -7.19
N ALA A 290 -17.82 -16.79 -6.69
CA ALA A 290 -18.87 -15.80 -6.50
C ALA A 290 -18.55 -14.73 -5.44
N PHE A 291 -17.60 -14.99 -4.56
CA PHE A 291 -17.19 -14.11 -3.45
C PHE A 291 -15.74 -13.68 -3.56
N PHE A 292 -15.18 -13.78 -4.76
CA PHE A 292 -13.78 -13.41 -5.01
C PHE A 292 -13.50 -11.96 -4.60
N GLY A 293 -12.43 -11.79 -3.82
CA GLY A 293 -12.05 -10.48 -3.32
C GLY A 293 -12.75 -10.03 -2.03
N THR A 294 -13.81 -10.72 -1.58
CA THR A 294 -14.60 -10.34 -0.41
C THR A 294 -14.22 -11.14 0.83
N LYS A 295 -14.60 -12.41 0.84
CA LYS A 295 -14.39 -13.29 2.00
C LYS A 295 -13.74 -14.58 1.53
N PRO A 296 -12.48 -14.85 1.89
CA PRO A 296 -11.80 -16.07 1.50
C PRO A 296 -12.39 -17.28 2.22
N LYS A 297 -12.34 -18.44 1.57
CA LYS A 297 -12.71 -19.73 2.19
C LYS A 297 -11.63 -20.21 3.13
N LEU A 298 -10.38 -20.10 2.69
CA LEU A 298 -9.19 -20.49 3.46
C LEU A 298 -8.08 -19.46 3.25
N VAL A 299 -7.32 -19.21 4.30
CA VAL A 299 -6.01 -18.56 4.22
C VAL A 299 -4.95 -19.53 4.69
N ILE A 300 -4.02 -19.84 3.81
CA ILE A 300 -2.88 -20.71 4.03
C ILE A 300 -1.64 -19.85 4.17
N LYS A 301 -0.86 -20.12 5.19
CA LYS A 301 0.36 -19.40 5.51
C LYS A 301 1.52 -20.36 5.68
N GLY A 302 2.56 -20.24 4.83
CA GLY A 302 3.67 -21.20 4.85
C GLY A 302 3.25 -22.65 4.70
N GLY A 303 2.16 -22.92 3.97
CA GLY A 303 1.61 -24.27 3.78
C GLY A 303 0.64 -24.75 4.88
N MET A 304 0.44 -23.98 5.94
CA MET A 304 -0.48 -24.32 7.03
C MET A 304 -1.78 -23.48 6.94
N ILE A 305 -2.92 -24.08 7.26
CA ILE A 305 -4.19 -23.34 7.33
C ILE A 305 -4.16 -22.43 8.55
N ASN A 306 -4.20 -21.13 8.28
CA ASN A 306 -4.18 -20.09 9.31
C ASN A 306 -5.57 -19.62 9.68
N TRP A 307 -6.47 -19.46 8.70
CA TRP A 307 -7.84 -19.00 8.87
C TRP A 307 -8.77 -19.74 7.93
N ALA A 308 -9.95 -20.09 8.46
CA ALA A 308 -10.98 -20.75 7.68
C ALA A 308 -12.37 -20.45 8.22
N ASN A 309 -13.40 -20.57 7.36
CA ASN A 309 -14.77 -20.64 7.83
C ASN A 309 -14.99 -21.99 8.54
N MET A 310 -15.50 -21.92 9.73
CA MET A 310 -15.75 -23.11 10.57
C MET A 310 -17.00 -22.92 11.42
N GLY A 311 -17.78 -23.98 11.55
CA GLY A 311 -18.87 -24.07 12.53
C GLY A 311 -18.36 -24.19 13.95
N ASP A 312 -19.19 -24.61 14.87
CA ASP A 312 -18.78 -24.85 16.24
C ASP A 312 -17.70 -25.95 16.29
N PRO A 313 -16.49 -25.65 16.80
CA PRO A 313 -15.40 -26.65 16.83
C PRO A 313 -15.68 -27.84 17.73
N ASN A 314 -16.65 -27.75 18.63
CA ASN A 314 -17.06 -28.85 19.52
C ASN A 314 -18.19 -29.71 18.96
N ALA A 315 -18.74 -29.35 17.79
CA ALA A 315 -19.84 -30.10 17.22
C ALA A 315 -19.35 -31.35 16.49
N SER A 316 -20.13 -32.41 16.55
CA SER A 316 -19.86 -33.66 15.85
C SER A 316 -20.27 -33.66 14.37
N LEU A 317 -21.01 -32.67 13.93
CA LEU A 317 -21.43 -32.48 12.54
C LEU A 317 -20.47 -31.55 11.78
N PRO A 318 -20.28 -31.77 10.46
CA PRO A 318 -19.27 -31.04 9.68
C PRO A 318 -19.47 -29.51 9.62
N THR A 319 -20.70 -29.03 9.63
CA THR A 319 -21.02 -27.59 9.46
C THR A 319 -22.19 -27.11 10.33
N PRO A 320 -22.12 -27.26 11.66
CA PRO A 320 -23.16 -26.68 12.52
C PRO A 320 -23.11 -25.14 12.43
N GLN A 321 -24.26 -24.53 12.53
CA GLN A 321 -24.39 -23.07 12.57
C GLN A 321 -24.25 -22.56 14.02
N PRO A 322 -23.73 -21.34 14.20
CA PRO A 322 -23.22 -20.41 13.20
C PRO A 322 -21.80 -20.78 12.72
N VAL A 323 -21.51 -20.42 11.48
CA VAL A 323 -20.19 -20.56 10.88
C VAL A 323 -19.46 -19.22 10.95
N TYR A 324 -18.28 -19.21 11.53
CA TYR A 324 -17.44 -18.03 11.64
C TYR A 324 -16.08 -18.23 10.98
N TYR A 325 -15.47 -17.14 10.59
CA TYR A 325 -14.10 -17.10 10.12
C TYR A 325 -13.17 -17.15 11.33
N ARG A 326 -12.47 -18.24 11.50
CA ARG A 326 -11.74 -18.56 12.74
C ARG A 326 -10.25 -18.80 12.47
N PRO A 327 -9.37 -18.46 13.45
CA PRO A 327 -7.98 -18.89 13.40
C PRO A 327 -7.89 -20.42 13.50
N MET A 328 -6.98 -21.00 12.70
CA MET A 328 -6.70 -22.43 12.62
C MET A 328 -5.30 -22.75 13.15
N TYR A 329 -4.88 -24.00 13.09
CA TYR A 329 -3.64 -24.49 13.69
C TYR A 329 -2.38 -23.73 13.27
N GLY A 330 -2.30 -23.22 12.05
CA GLY A 330 -1.19 -22.40 11.58
C GLY A 330 -1.05 -21.05 12.29
N SER A 331 -2.10 -20.60 12.99
CA SER A 331 -2.10 -19.32 13.72
C SER A 331 -1.62 -19.43 15.17
N PHE A 332 -1.24 -20.63 15.65
CA PHE A 332 -0.97 -20.86 17.06
C PHE A 332 0.42 -21.42 17.34
N GLY A 333 0.86 -21.20 18.57
CA GLY A 333 2.05 -21.80 19.16
C GLY A 333 3.32 -21.56 18.34
N SER A 334 4.21 -22.54 18.36
CA SER A 334 5.49 -22.47 17.63
C SER A 334 5.38 -22.75 16.12
N ALA A 335 4.21 -23.12 15.60
CA ALA A 335 3.98 -23.28 14.17
C ALA A 335 3.93 -21.93 13.47
N MET A 336 3.27 -20.95 14.07
CA MET A 336 3.03 -19.64 13.50
C MET A 336 4.32 -18.86 13.15
N PRO A 337 5.30 -18.68 14.05
CA PRO A 337 6.52 -17.95 13.71
C PRO A 337 7.36 -18.66 12.63
N LYS A 338 7.25 -19.97 12.48
CA LYS A 338 7.96 -20.73 11.45
C LYS A 338 7.38 -20.57 10.05
N SER A 339 6.15 -20.12 9.94
CA SER A 339 5.45 -19.85 8.68
C SER A 339 5.37 -18.35 8.34
N CYS A 340 6.02 -17.49 9.12
CA CYS A 340 5.94 -16.03 8.98
C CYS A 340 7.33 -15.40 8.83
N ILE A 341 7.40 -14.36 8.00
CA ILE A 341 8.64 -13.65 7.69
C ILE A 341 8.63 -12.26 8.33
N SER A 342 9.77 -11.85 8.88
CA SER A 342 10.13 -10.48 9.17
C SER A 342 11.14 -10.00 8.13
N PHE A 343 10.77 -9.00 7.33
CA PHE A 343 11.65 -8.40 6.33
C PHE A 343 12.52 -7.33 6.97
N VAL A 344 13.81 -7.37 6.70
CA VAL A 344 14.80 -6.45 7.26
C VAL A 344 15.81 -6.04 6.20
N SER A 345 16.61 -5.02 6.45
CA SER A 345 17.77 -4.71 5.59
C SER A 345 18.77 -5.84 5.58
N ARG A 346 19.49 -6.01 4.49
CA ARG A 346 20.60 -6.99 4.40
C ARG A 346 21.65 -6.75 5.49
N ALA A 347 22.01 -5.50 5.74
CA ALA A 347 23.02 -5.16 6.75
C ALA A 347 22.62 -5.60 8.17
N SER A 348 21.35 -5.47 8.54
CA SER A 348 20.89 -5.95 9.86
C SER A 348 20.78 -7.47 9.92
N HIS A 349 20.38 -8.12 8.83
CA HIS A 349 20.37 -9.57 8.71
C HIS A 349 21.78 -10.15 8.92
N ASP A 350 22.77 -9.64 8.19
CA ASP A 350 24.16 -10.09 8.24
C ASP A 350 24.82 -9.81 9.60
N ALA A 351 24.32 -8.77 10.29
CA ALA A 351 24.72 -8.47 11.67
C ALA A 351 24.07 -9.38 12.73
N GLY A 352 23.29 -10.39 12.34
CA GLY A 352 22.67 -11.37 13.24
C GLY A 352 21.51 -10.80 14.07
N ILE A 353 20.65 -9.98 13.44
CA ILE A 353 19.55 -9.31 14.14
C ILE A 353 18.56 -10.30 14.77
N LYS A 354 18.38 -11.46 14.16
CA LYS A 354 17.48 -12.52 14.66
C LYS A 354 17.88 -12.93 16.07
N GLU A 355 19.13 -13.30 16.25
CA GLU A 355 19.69 -13.75 17.53
C GLU A 355 19.78 -12.60 18.53
N LYS A 356 20.23 -11.42 18.08
CA LYS A 356 20.32 -10.23 18.94
C LYS A 356 18.99 -9.80 19.56
N TYR A 357 17.90 -10.00 18.84
CA TYR A 357 16.57 -9.59 19.30
C TYR A 357 15.73 -10.76 19.83
N GLY A 358 16.22 -12.00 19.71
CA GLY A 358 15.52 -13.22 20.12
C GLY A 358 14.28 -13.51 19.29
N LEU A 359 14.31 -13.18 18.00
CA LEU A 359 13.17 -13.36 17.11
C LEU A 359 12.96 -14.83 16.75
N GLN A 360 11.73 -15.28 16.82
CA GLN A 360 11.36 -16.66 16.47
C GLN A 360 11.04 -16.84 14.99
N ARG A 361 10.67 -15.75 14.33
CA ARG A 361 10.23 -15.73 12.93
C ARG A 361 11.39 -15.97 11.96
N ILE A 362 11.05 -16.32 10.74
CA ILE A 362 12.01 -16.28 9.62
C ILE A 362 12.36 -14.80 9.41
N VAL A 363 13.65 -14.48 9.41
CA VAL A 363 14.15 -13.14 9.07
C VAL A 363 14.72 -13.20 7.66
N TYR A 364 14.23 -12.34 6.78
CA TYR A 364 14.61 -12.30 5.36
C TYR A 364 15.15 -10.92 4.97
N PRO A 365 16.35 -10.84 4.36
CA PRO A 365 16.93 -9.59 3.90
C PRO A 365 16.29 -9.15 2.59
N VAL A 366 15.74 -7.94 2.54
CA VAL A 366 15.25 -7.36 1.29
C VAL A 366 16.41 -6.98 0.37
N HIS A 367 16.19 -7.02 -0.96
CA HIS A 367 17.20 -6.67 -1.96
C HIS A 367 16.58 -6.40 -3.33
N GLY A 368 17.37 -5.82 -4.25
CA GLY A 368 16.96 -5.51 -5.62
C GLY A 368 15.98 -4.34 -5.72
N CYS A 369 15.81 -3.56 -4.64
CA CYS A 369 14.86 -2.45 -4.61
C CYS A 369 15.27 -1.25 -5.47
N ARG A 370 16.58 -1.08 -5.70
CA ARG A 370 17.11 0.11 -6.36
C ARG A 370 17.30 -0.06 -7.86
N GLN A 371 17.20 -1.30 -8.37
CA GLN A 371 17.40 -1.64 -9.79
C GLN A 371 16.09 -1.82 -10.54
N ILE A 372 14.96 -1.64 -9.87
CA ILE A 372 13.63 -1.75 -10.48
C ILE A 372 13.08 -0.38 -10.84
N GLY A 373 12.12 -0.38 -11.75
CA GLY A 373 11.35 0.78 -12.15
C GLY A 373 9.99 0.36 -12.66
N LYS A 374 9.24 1.32 -13.14
CA LYS A 374 7.88 1.12 -13.65
C LYS A 374 7.78 0.00 -14.70
N PRO A 375 8.72 -0.16 -15.66
CA PRO A 375 8.67 -1.25 -16.64
C PRO A 375 8.71 -2.66 -16.04
N HIS A 376 9.19 -2.81 -14.80
CA HIS A 376 9.25 -4.11 -14.12
C HIS A 376 7.92 -4.47 -13.43
N MET A 377 6.97 -3.55 -13.36
CA MET A 377 5.67 -3.80 -12.70
C MET A 377 4.79 -4.70 -13.56
N VAL A 378 4.53 -5.89 -13.08
CA VAL A 378 3.77 -6.92 -13.80
C VAL A 378 2.39 -6.39 -14.17
N LEU A 379 2.08 -6.35 -15.48
CA LEU A 379 0.85 -5.86 -16.08
C LEU A 379 0.47 -4.40 -15.72
N ASN A 380 1.38 -3.65 -15.08
CA ASN A 380 1.13 -2.31 -14.54
C ASN A 380 2.31 -1.35 -14.76
N GLY A 381 2.99 -1.49 -15.89
CA GLY A 381 4.15 -0.70 -16.26
C GLY A 381 3.87 0.42 -17.28
N ASN A 382 2.63 0.76 -17.58
CA ASN A 382 2.29 1.78 -18.56
C ASN A 382 2.67 3.19 -18.09
N MET A 383 3.19 4.00 -19.00
CA MET A 383 3.72 5.34 -18.73
C MET A 383 3.19 6.36 -19.76
N PRO A 384 1.88 6.58 -19.85
CA PRO A 384 1.33 7.60 -20.72
C PRO A 384 1.71 9.00 -20.21
N LYS A 385 1.61 10.01 -21.07
CA LYS A 385 1.71 11.39 -20.61
C LYS A 385 0.48 11.74 -19.78
N ILE A 386 0.69 12.24 -18.57
CA ILE A 386 -0.38 12.70 -17.67
C ILE A 386 -0.20 14.20 -17.47
N ASP A 387 -1.23 14.95 -17.82
CA ASP A 387 -1.32 16.39 -17.57
C ASP A 387 -2.51 16.64 -16.63
N VAL A 388 -2.34 17.54 -15.67
CA VAL A 388 -3.41 17.97 -14.74
C VAL A 388 -3.58 19.47 -14.88
N ASN A 389 -4.81 19.91 -15.11
CA ASN A 389 -5.10 21.34 -15.16
C ASN A 389 -5.05 21.91 -13.74
N PRO A 390 -4.21 22.91 -13.46
CA PRO A 390 -4.03 23.43 -12.10
C PRO A 390 -5.24 24.21 -11.56
N GLU A 391 -6.13 24.67 -12.41
CA GLU A 391 -7.32 25.43 -12.00
C GLU A 391 -8.56 24.55 -11.84
N THR A 392 -8.75 23.57 -12.77
CA THR A 392 -9.95 22.73 -12.80
C THR A 392 -9.72 21.35 -12.25
N PHE A 393 -8.46 20.95 -12.02
CA PHE A 393 -8.02 19.59 -11.62
C PHE A 393 -8.35 18.50 -12.65
N GLU A 394 -8.84 18.87 -13.82
CA GLU A 394 -9.10 17.92 -14.91
C GLU A 394 -7.80 17.22 -15.30
N VAL A 395 -7.89 15.90 -15.44
CA VAL A 395 -6.76 15.04 -15.79
C VAL A 395 -6.86 14.64 -17.26
N PHE A 396 -5.73 14.75 -17.98
CA PHE A 396 -5.62 14.33 -19.37
C PHE A 396 -4.55 13.22 -19.47
N ILE A 397 -4.90 12.14 -20.17
CA ILE A 397 -4.00 11.03 -20.48
C ILE A 397 -3.78 11.02 -21.99
N ASP A 398 -2.55 11.24 -22.42
CA ASP A 398 -2.19 11.40 -23.86
C ASP A 398 -3.09 12.40 -24.59
N GLY A 399 -3.39 13.51 -23.93
CA GLY A 399 -4.23 14.60 -24.46
C GLY A 399 -5.74 14.33 -24.44
N ARG A 400 -6.20 13.21 -23.88
CA ARG A 400 -7.63 12.89 -23.74
C ARG A 400 -8.03 13.01 -22.29
N GLN A 401 -9.16 13.69 -22.03
CA GLN A 401 -9.68 13.82 -20.68
C GLN A 401 -10.00 12.44 -20.08
N ALA A 402 -9.48 12.21 -18.89
CA ALA A 402 -9.69 10.98 -18.13
C ALA A 402 -10.75 11.19 -17.05
N TYR A 403 -11.99 10.90 -17.38
CA TYR A 403 -13.11 11.04 -16.47
C TYR A 403 -14.07 9.88 -16.57
N VAL A 404 -14.55 9.40 -15.43
CA VAL A 404 -15.71 8.49 -15.31
C VAL A 404 -16.71 9.08 -14.34
N LYS A 405 -17.99 8.82 -14.56
CA LYS A 405 -19.04 9.23 -13.62
C LYS A 405 -18.89 8.45 -12.31
N PRO A 406 -19.28 9.02 -11.16
CA PRO A 406 -19.26 8.25 -9.92
C PRO A 406 -20.26 7.09 -9.99
N ALA A 407 -19.83 5.91 -9.52
CA ALA A 407 -20.68 4.73 -9.48
C ALA A 407 -21.79 4.90 -8.44
N GLN A 408 -23.01 4.52 -8.80
CA GLN A 408 -24.16 4.56 -7.88
C GLN A 408 -24.24 3.29 -7.01
N LYS A 409 -23.66 2.19 -7.46
CA LYS A 409 -23.72 0.90 -6.79
C LYS A 409 -22.46 0.10 -7.06
N PHE A 410 -21.95 -0.54 -6.02
CA PHE A 410 -20.84 -1.49 -6.11
C PHE A 410 -21.32 -2.92 -5.80
N SER A 411 -20.73 -3.89 -6.48
CA SER A 411 -20.97 -5.29 -6.20
C SER A 411 -20.41 -5.68 -4.81
N LEU A 412 -21.10 -6.58 -4.12
CA LEU A 412 -20.67 -7.18 -2.84
C LEU A 412 -20.45 -6.19 -1.67
N ALA A 413 -20.83 -4.93 -1.81
CA ALA A 413 -20.59 -3.90 -0.82
C ALA A 413 -21.15 -4.23 0.58
N GLN A 414 -22.30 -4.91 0.64
CA GLN A 414 -22.94 -5.26 1.91
C GLN A 414 -22.40 -6.55 2.53
N LEU A 415 -21.83 -7.45 1.75
CA LEU A 415 -21.33 -8.74 2.25
C LEU A 415 -20.10 -8.58 3.16
N TYR A 416 -19.39 -7.49 3.00
CA TYR A 416 -18.22 -7.17 3.82
C TYR A 416 -18.58 -7.00 5.31
N TRP A 417 -19.72 -6.39 5.61
CA TRP A 417 -20.14 -6.01 6.96
C TRP A 417 -20.76 -7.15 7.78
N PHE A 418 -21.07 -8.26 7.15
CA PHE A 418 -21.72 -9.42 7.77
C PHE A 418 -20.79 -10.63 7.90
N SER A 419 -19.50 -10.39 7.93
CA SER A 419 -18.49 -11.44 8.02
C SER A 419 -18.10 -11.79 9.44
#